data_969d15e6fd0b488bffd6b60dd3126b7d
#
_entry.id   969d15e6fd0b488bffd6b60dd3126b7d
#
_cell.length_a   1.000
_cell.length_b   1.000
_cell.length_c   1.000
_cell.angle_alpha   90.00
_cell.angle_beta   90.00
_cell.angle_gamma   90.00
#
_symmetry.space_group_name_H-M   'P 1'
#
loop_
_entity.id
_entity.type
_entity.pdbx_description
1 polymer ?
#
loop_
_entity_poly.entity_id
_entity_poly.type
_entity_poly.pdbx_seq_one_letter_code
_entity_poly.pdbx_strand_id
1 'polypeptide(L)'
;LGPLGAALRANLAAQWWDSAIPPREQVFAVDAPLHGPPGAPREARGLRLLHPETLRDALRGGGHSPALDRVLGTAGVLRESLLPGVLAQYVSCLELVNKRLPCGLAQIGVCFHSLPESEQPDENLTRIGERTTSLLAWFSSPRTAGQWLDYWLRQRLQWWRKFAVGPSNFSSSDFHDEEGRRGFKLHYKFPWGTETVETLKNLGDTELLQMYPGESSKLLGRDGRRNVIPHVLSVNGNLDRGVLAYLFDSLQLAENPLTTKKNSQRKVLKLHPCLAPLKVALDVGKGPTTELRQVCQGLFNELTENRISVWPGYLETVPASLEQLYTKYDEMSILFMILITDATLENGVVQLRSRDTTMKEMMHISRLKDFLTKYVTSAKNV
;
A
#
# COMPACT_ATOMS: atom_id res chain seq x y z
N LEU A 1 9.21 0.05 9.26
CA LEU A 1 8.87 1.41 8.83
C LEU A 1 8.70 2.32 10.05
N GLY A 2 9.32 3.52 10.03
CA GLY A 2 9.04 4.58 11.01
C GLY A 2 7.69 5.28 10.73
N PRO A 3 7.33 6.33 11.53
CA PRO A 3 6.01 6.95 11.44
C PRO A 3 5.64 7.45 10.04
N LEU A 4 6.54 8.15 9.34
CA LEU A 4 6.28 8.64 7.98
C LEU A 4 6.17 7.50 6.96
N GLY A 5 6.98 6.44 7.10
CA GLY A 5 6.90 5.26 6.24
C GLY A 5 5.60 4.47 6.45
N ALA A 6 5.14 4.35 7.68
CA ALA A 6 3.86 3.73 8.00
C ALA A 6 2.69 4.52 7.41
N ALA A 7 2.71 5.86 7.52
CA ALA A 7 1.71 6.74 6.93
C ALA A 7 1.72 6.67 5.38
N LEU A 8 2.91 6.62 4.76
CA LEU A 8 3.03 6.43 3.30
C LEU A 8 2.40 5.10 2.86
N ARG A 9 2.68 4.00 3.57
CA ARG A 9 2.06 2.70 3.27
C ARG A 9 0.55 2.73 3.43
N ALA A 10 0.05 3.38 4.49
CA ALA A 10 -1.39 3.53 4.71
C ALA A 10 -2.05 4.35 3.58
N ASN A 11 -1.41 5.43 3.13
CA ASN A 11 -1.90 6.22 2.00
C ASN A 11 -1.90 5.42 0.70
N LEU A 12 -0.85 4.63 0.43
CA LEU A 12 -0.79 3.76 -0.75
C LEU A 12 -1.90 2.69 -0.70
N ALA A 13 -2.12 2.08 0.45
CA ALA A 13 -3.21 1.12 0.67
C ALA A 13 -4.59 1.77 0.43
N ALA A 14 -4.81 2.98 0.94
CA ALA A 14 -6.05 3.72 0.72
C ALA A 14 -6.27 4.01 -0.78
N GLN A 15 -5.23 4.44 -1.52
CA GLN A 15 -5.34 4.64 -2.96
C GLN A 15 -5.62 3.34 -3.72
N TRP A 16 -5.09 2.21 -3.25
CA TRP A 16 -5.40 0.90 -3.82
C TRP A 16 -6.88 0.55 -3.60
N TRP A 17 -7.40 0.70 -2.37
CA TRP A 17 -8.81 0.49 -2.07
C TRP A 17 -9.73 1.39 -2.91
N ASP A 18 -9.43 2.67 -2.98
CA ASP A 18 -10.19 3.65 -3.78
C ASP A 18 -10.25 3.26 -5.27
N SER A 19 -9.22 2.57 -5.79
CA SER A 19 -9.17 2.12 -7.19
C SER A 19 -9.86 0.78 -7.43
N ALA A 20 -9.92 -0.08 -6.43
CA ALA A 20 -10.41 -1.45 -6.59
C ALA A 20 -11.93 -1.57 -6.37
N ILE A 21 -12.49 -0.89 -5.37
CA ILE A 21 -13.87 -1.11 -4.89
C ILE A 21 -14.85 -0.03 -5.36
N PRO A 22 -14.72 1.27 -4.99
CA PRO A 22 -15.76 2.26 -5.23
C PRO A 22 -16.19 2.41 -6.70
N PRO A 23 -15.30 2.22 -7.69
CA PRO A 23 -15.70 2.37 -9.09
C PRO A 23 -16.51 1.18 -9.64
N ARG A 24 -16.71 0.11 -8.84
CA ARG A 24 -17.30 -1.15 -9.33
C ARG A 24 -18.30 -1.73 -8.34
N GLU A 25 -19.55 -1.79 -8.72
CA GLU A 25 -20.65 -2.34 -7.93
C GLU A 25 -20.49 -3.83 -7.59
N GLN A 26 -19.58 -4.53 -8.29
CA GLN A 26 -19.43 -5.98 -8.22
C GLN A 26 -18.14 -6.41 -7.50
N VAL A 27 -17.44 -5.49 -6.82
CA VAL A 27 -16.24 -5.80 -6.04
C VAL A 27 -16.52 -5.58 -4.56
N PHE A 28 -16.26 -6.61 -3.77
CA PHE A 28 -16.47 -6.57 -2.32
C PHE A 28 -15.14 -6.66 -1.59
N ALA A 29 -15.03 -5.87 -0.52
CA ALA A 29 -13.98 -6.05 0.46
C ALA A 29 -14.25 -7.30 1.29
N VAL A 30 -13.23 -8.11 1.48
CA VAL A 30 -13.27 -9.25 2.40
C VAL A 30 -12.09 -9.18 3.36
N ASP A 31 -12.23 -9.81 4.52
CA ASP A 31 -11.16 -9.99 5.47
C ASP A 31 -11.07 -11.46 5.86
N ALA A 32 -9.89 -12.03 5.64
CA ALA A 32 -9.60 -13.42 5.94
C ALA A 32 -8.59 -13.52 7.09
N PRO A 33 -8.71 -14.55 7.95
CA PRO A 33 -7.82 -14.70 9.10
C PRO A 33 -6.34 -14.80 8.71
N LEU A 34 -5.45 -14.38 9.63
CA LEU A 34 -3.99 -14.47 9.47
C LEU A 34 -3.49 -15.91 9.42
N HIS A 35 -4.22 -16.83 9.98
CA HIS A 35 -3.86 -18.25 10.02
C HIS A 35 -4.97 -19.11 9.38
N GLY A 36 -4.54 -20.12 8.64
CA GLY A 36 -5.43 -21.14 8.09
C GLY A 36 -5.90 -22.12 9.16
N PRO A 37 -7.00 -22.84 8.89
CA PRO A 37 -7.49 -23.89 9.79
C PRO A 37 -6.45 -25.02 9.96
N PRO A 38 -6.48 -25.73 11.11
CA PRO A 38 -5.72 -26.97 11.26
C PRO A 38 -6.06 -27.94 10.14
N GLY A 39 -5.05 -28.54 9.51
CA GLY A 39 -5.29 -29.51 8.43
C GLY A 39 -5.30 -28.93 7.00
N ALA A 40 -5.04 -27.63 6.82
CA ALA A 40 -4.77 -27.08 5.49
C ALA A 40 -3.67 -27.88 4.75
N PRO A 41 -3.74 -28.00 3.40
CA PRO A 41 -2.79 -28.79 2.62
C PRO A 41 -1.35 -28.51 3.06
N ARG A 42 -0.59 -29.58 3.23
CA ARG A 42 0.81 -29.52 3.69
C ARG A 42 1.69 -28.85 2.60
N GLU A 43 1.68 -27.54 2.55
CA GLU A 43 2.79 -26.85 1.94
C GLU A 43 4.03 -27.09 2.82
N ALA A 44 5.03 -27.75 2.27
CA ALA A 44 6.19 -28.25 3.00
C ALA A 44 7.04 -27.15 3.67
N ARG A 45 6.77 -25.89 3.39
CA ARG A 45 7.52 -24.70 3.86
C ARG A 45 6.71 -23.69 4.65
N GLY A 46 5.42 -23.91 4.90
CA GLY A 46 4.55 -22.98 5.60
C GLY A 46 4.98 -22.79 7.07
N LEU A 47 5.01 -21.54 7.51
CA LEU A 47 5.30 -21.19 8.90
C LEU A 47 4.15 -21.63 9.81
N ARG A 48 4.47 -22.31 10.90
CA ARG A 48 3.49 -22.88 11.83
C ARG A 48 3.55 -22.21 13.18
N LEU A 49 2.38 -21.99 13.78
CA LEU A 49 2.23 -21.54 15.16
C LEU A 49 2.08 -22.75 16.06
N LEU A 50 3.03 -22.92 16.97
CA LEU A 50 3.06 -24.00 17.95
C LEU A 50 3.12 -23.42 19.36
N HIS A 51 2.33 -23.99 20.27
CA HIS A 51 2.45 -23.65 21.68
C HIS A 51 3.73 -24.29 22.24
N PRO A 52 4.61 -23.53 22.96
CA PRO A 52 5.92 -24.01 23.40
C PRO A 52 5.85 -25.28 24.26
N GLU A 53 4.84 -25.41 25.12
CA GLU A 53 4.65 -26.59 25.97
C GLU A 53 4.29 -27.83 25.17
N THR A 54 3.36 -27.70 24.21
CA THR A 54 2.98 -28.80 23.34
C THR A 54 4.18 -29.31 22.53
N LEU A 55 5.05 -28.41 22.08
CA LEU A 55 6.29 -28.78 21.38
C LEU A 55 7.26 -29.50 22.32
N ARG A 56 7.45 -28.98 23.55
CA ARG A 56 8.33 -29.63 24.56
C ARG A 56 7.88 -31.04 24.90
N ASP A 57 6.57 -31.24 25.09
CA ASP A 57 6.03 -32.56 25.43
C ASP A 57 6.16 -33.54 24.26
N ALA A 58 5.97 -33.10 23.03
CA ALA A 58 6.22 -33.92 21.86
C ALA A 58 7.71 -34.31 21.70
N LEU A 59 8.64 -33.42 22.03
CA LEU A 59 10.08 -33.66 21.94
C LEU A 59 10.60 -34.57 23.06
N ARG A 60 9.99 -34.56 24.28
CA ARG A 60 10.34 -35.45 25.39
C ARG A 60 10.04 -36.92 25.10
N GLY A 61 9.14 -37.20 24.16
CA GLY A 61 8.79 -38.57 23.75
C GLY A 61 9.74 -39.25 22.75
N GLY A 62 10.89 -38.64 22.41
CA GLY A 62 11.88 -39.17 21.45
C GLY A 62 11.65 -38.68 20.01
N GLY A 63 12.66 -38.12 19.40
CA GLY A 63 12.62 -37.26 18.21
C GLY A 63 12.07 -37.80 16.87
N HIS A 64 11.49 -38.98 16.81
CA HIS A 64 10.74 -39.53 15.66
C HIS A 64 9.37 -40.05 16.13
N SER A 65 8.69 -39.29 16.96
CA SER A 65 7.44 -39.71 17.56
C SER A 65 6.23 -39.34 16.69
N PRO A 66 5.25 -40.26 16.52
CA PRO A 66 3.92 -39.92 15.99
C PRO A 66 3.26 -38.73 16.67
N ALA A 67 3.76 -38.39 17.88
CA ALA A 67 3.32 -37.20 18.62
C ALA A 67 3.72 -35.88 17.96
N LEU A 68 4.93 -35.77 17.40
CA LEU A 68 5.39 -34.57 16.70
C LEU A 68 4.59 -34.34 15.41
N ASP A 69 4.35 -35.39 14.63
CA ASP A 69 3.54 -35.32 13.41
C ASP A 69 2.09 -34.89 13.72
N ARG A 70 1.52 -35.37 14.83
CA ARG A 70 0.20 -34.96 15.31
C ARG A 70 0.20 -33.49 15.71
N VAL A 71 1.19 -33.03 16.47
CA VAL A 71 1.32 -31.63 16.88
C VAL A 71 1.48 -30.72 15.66
N LEU A 72 2.33 -31.10 14.71
CA LEU A 72 2.51 -30.37 13.45
C LEU A 72 1.22 -30.37 12.60
N GLY A 73 0.45 -31.46 12.63
CA GLY A 73 -0.82 -31.57 11.91
C GLY A 73 -1.95 -30.71 12.51
N THR A 74 -1.89 -30.40 13.81
CA THR A 74 -2.87 -29.55 14.51
C THR A 74 -2.43 -28.08 14.64
N ALA A 75 -1.18 -27.76 14.27
CA ALA A 75 -0.65 -26.41 14.32
C ALA A 75 -1.35 -25.48 13.31
N GLY A 76 -1.62 -24.25 13.73
CA GLY A 76 -2.07 -23.20 12.81
C GLY A 76 -0.97 -22.86 11.81
N VAL A 77 -1.33 -22.65 10.55
CA VAL A 77 -0.40 -22.23 9.49
C VAL A 77 -0.57 -20.73 9.23
N LEU A 78 0.51 -19.96 9.32
CA LEU A 78 0.48 -18.55 8.93
C LEU A 78 0.30 -18.45 7.42
N ARG A 79 -0.58 -17.55 6.97
CA ARG A 79 -0.87 -17.38 5.55
C ARG A 79 0.34 -16.83 4.79
N GLU A 80 0.71 -17.47 3.71
CA GLU A 80 1.71 -16.99 2.75
C GLU A 80 1.07 -16.15 1.65
N SER A 81 -0.24 -16.33 1.41
CA SER A 81 -1.04 -15.64 0.41
C SER A 81 -2.41 -15.29 0.95
N LEU A 82 -3.00 -14.22 0.42
CA LEU A 82 -4.40 -13.84 0.71
C LEU A 82 -5.41 -14.70 -0.06
N LEU A 83 -4.98 -15.34 -1.15
CA LEU A 83 -5.88 -16.00 -2.10
C LEU A 83 -6.77 -17.08 -1.48
N PRO A 84 -6.26 -18.04 -0.69
CA PRO A 84 -7.11 -19.08 -0.12
C PRO A 84 -8.22 -18.52 0.77
N GLY A 85 -7.89 -17.53 1.60
CA GLY A 85 -8.87 -16.88 2.48
C GLY A 85 -9.94 -16.10 1.71
N VAL A 86 -9.55 -15.46 0.61
CA VAL A 86 -10.48 -14.75 -0.29
C VAL A 86 -11.37 -15.73 -1.05
N LEU A 87 -10.82 -16.83 -1.58
CA LEU A 87 -11.59 -17.86 -2.29
C LEU A 87 -12.62 -18.53 -1.36
N ALA A 88 -12.32 -18.70 -0.08
CA ALA A 88 -13.27 -19.24 0.90
C ALA A 88 -14.55 -18.40 1.07
N GLN A 89 -14.53 -17.11 0.68
CA GLN A 89 -15.68 -16.21 0.71
C GLN A 89 -16.48 -16.20 -0.60
N TYR A 90 -15.99 -16.89 -1.65
CA TYR A 90 -16.57 -16.80 -3.00
C TYR A 90 -18.06 -17.12 -3.04
N VAL A 91 -18.49 -18.26 -2.50
CA VAL A 91 -19.88 -18.70 -2.57
C VAL A 91 -20.83 -17.70 -1.89
N SER A 92 -20.46 -17.21 -0.70
CA SER A 92 -21.26 -16.23 0.03
C SER A 92 -21.38 -14.90 -0.73
N CYS A 93 -20.28 -14.45 -1.33
CA CYS A 93 -20.27 -13.21 -2.09
C CYS A 93 -20.96 -13.33 -3.46
N LEU A 94 -20.92 -14.51 -4.08
CA LEU A 94 -21.62 -14.78 -5.33
C LEU A 94 -23.15 -14.61 -5.19
N GLU A 95 -23.69 -14.97 -4.05
CA GLU A 95 -25.13 -14.77 -3.75
C GLU A 95 -25.48 -13.27 -3.68
N LEU A 96 -24.58 -12.43 -3.15
CA LEU A 96 -24.80 -10.97 -3.06
C LEU A 96 -24.97 -10.32 -4.42
N VAL A 97 -24.34 -10.86 -5.46
CA VAL A 97 -24.48 -10.37 -6.86
C VAL A 97 -25.52 -11.16 -7.65
N ASN A 98 -26.40 -11.94 -6.98
CA ASN A 98 -27.36 -12.80 -7.63
C ASN A 98 -26.71 -13.73 -8.67
N LYS A 99 -25.55 -14.27 -8.33
CA LYS A 99 -24.72 -15.16 -9.18
C LYS A 99 -24.25 -14.54 -10.51
N ARG A 100 -24.26 -13.22 -10.66
CA ARG A 100 -23.81 -12.57 -11.89
C ARG A 100 -22.29 -12.52 -11.98
N LEU A 101 -21.76 -12.83 -13.16
CA LEU A 101 -20.36 -12.66 -13.50
C LEU A 101 -20.23 -11.50 -14.52
N PRO A 102 -19.13 -10.74 -14.48
CA PRO A 102 -18.00 -10.89 -13.56
C PRO A 102 -18.27 -10.28 -12.19
N CYS A 103 -17.53 -10.75 -11.17
CA CYS A 103 -17.50 -10.14 -9.84
C CYS A 103 -16.08 -10.23 -9.26
N GLY A 104 -15.81 -9.52 -8.17
CA GLY A 104 -14.48 -9.49 -7.57
C GLY A 104 -14.51 -9.45 -6.06
N LEU A 105 -13.48 -10.02 -5.44
CA LEU A 105 -13.21 -9.95 -4.01
C LEU A 105 -11.84 -9.34 -3.78
N ALA A 106 -11.74 -8.41 -2.85
CA ALA A 106 -10.52 -7.66 -2.62
C ALA A 106 -10.12 -7.67 -1.15
N GLN A 107 -8.83 -7.81 -0.89
CA GLN A 107 -8.25 -7.75 0.45
C GLN A 107 -6.88 -7.10 0.43
N ILE A 108 -6.55 -6.35 1.49
CA ILE A 108 -5.18 -6.01 1.85
C ILE A 108 -4.88 -6.69 3.17
N GLY A 109 -3.69 -7.28 3.28
CA GLY A 109 -3.30 -7.95 4.52
C GLY A 109 -1.83 -8.33 4.55
N VAL A 110 -1.38 -8.71 5.73
CA VAL A 110 -0.01 -9.19 5.95
C VAL A 110 0.06 -10.66 5.57
N CYS A 111 1.08 -11.04 4.80
CA CYS A 111 1.44 -12.40 4.48
C CYS A 111 2.84 -12.71 5.02
N PHE A 112 3.07 -13.96 5.42
CA PHE A 112 4.31 -14.42 6.02
C PHE A 112 5.02 -15.39 5.07
N HIS A 113 6.34 -15.28 4.98
CA HIS A 113 7.14 -16.16 4.16
C HIS A 113 8.48 -16.43 4.83
N SER A 114 9.06 -17.59 4.57
CA SER A 114 10.42 -17.89 4.98
C SER A 114 11.39 -17.08 4.12
N LEU A 115 12.37 -16.42 4.73
CA LEU A 115 13.45 -15.78 3.99
C LEU A 115 14.43 -16.86 3.50
N PRO A 116 14.96 -16.75 2.27
CA PRO A 116 16.03 -17.60 1.78
C PRO A 116 17.26 -17.53 2.69
N GLU A 117 18.04 -18.61 2.79
CA GLU A 117 19.26 -18.67 3.61
C GLU A 117 20.25 -17.55 3.24
N SER A 118 20.30 -17.14 1.98
CA SER A 118 21.15 -16.05 1.49
C SER A 118 20.80 -14.67 2.06
N GLU A 119 19.59 -14.49 2.58
CA GLU A 119 19.10 -13.23 3.19
C GLU A 119 19.09 -13.29 4.72
N GLN A 120 19.57 -14.39 5.33
CA GLN A 120 19.63 -14.57 6.77
C GLN A 120 20.98 -14.07 7.31
N PRO A 121 20.99 -13.10 8.24
CA PRO A 121 22.26 -12.53 8.73
C PRO A 121 23.02 -13.41 9.71
N ASP A 122 22.41 -14.45 10.26
CA ASP A 122 23.02 -15.39 11.24
C ASP A 122 22.55 -16.82 10.98
N GLU A 123 23.46 -17.76 11.05
CA GLU A 123 23.25 -19.19 10.77
C GLU A 123 22.19 -19.88 11.65
N ASN A 124 21.74 -19.25 12.75
CA ASN A 124 20.88 -19.87 13.77
C ASN A 124 19.48 -19.28 13.92
N LEU A 125 19.09 -18.25 13.14
CA LEU A 125 17.79 -17.60 13.27
C LEU A 125 17.05 -17.61 11.94
N THR A 126 16.08 -18.51 11.80
CA THR A 126 15.10 -18.45 10.70
C THR A 126 14.34 -17.12 10.76
N ARG A 127 14.66 -16.18 9.90
CA ARG A 127 13.90 -14.95 9.77
C ARG A 127 12.59 -15.21 9.06
N ILE A 128 11.53 -14.73 9.69
CA ILE A 128 10.20 -14.68 9.09
C ILE A 128 10.08 -13.34 8.36
N GLY A 129 9.84 -13.39 7.06
CA GLY A 129 9.52 -12.19 6.27
C GLY A 129 8.04 -11.87 6.39
N GLU A 130 7.73 -10.60 6.62
CA GLU A 130 6.38 -10.05 6.55
C GLU A 130 6.26 -9.20 5.31
N ARG A 131 5.14 -9.34 4.60
CA ARG A 131 4.81 -8.49 3.45
C ARG A 131 3.37 -8.04 3.55
N THR A 132 3.14 -6.75 3.44
CA THR A 132 1.80 -6.22 3.22
C THR A 132 1.46 -6.34 1.74
N THR A 133 0.48 -7.18 1.44
CA THR A 133 0.05 -7.45 0.08
C THR A 133 -1.39 -6.99 -0.15
N SER A 134 -1.70 -6.69 -1.40
CA SER A 134 -3.06 -6.47 -1.87
C SER A 134 -3.44 -7.57 -2.82
N LEU A 135 -4.67 -8.05 -2.73
CA LEU A 135 -5.23 -9.05 -3.64
C LEU A 135 -6.58 -8.58 -4.16
N LEU A 136 -6.74 -8.65 -5.47
CA LEU A 136 -8.05 -8.65 -6.11
C LEU A 136 -8.20 -9.99 -6.84
N ALA A 137 -9.13 -10.81 -6.39
CA ALA A 137 -9.58 -12.00 -7.09
C ALA A 137 -10.79 -11.62 -7.94
N TRP A 138 -10.64 -11.71 -9.26
CA TRP A 138 -11.68 -11.39 -10.24
C TRP A 138 -12.21 -12.67 -10.85
N PHE A 139 -13.49 -12.89 -10.72
CA PHE A 139 -14.20 -14.08 -11.20
C PHE A 139 -14.91 -13.74 -12.50
N SER A 140 -14.57 -14.42 -13.57
CA SER A 140 -15.14 -14.17 -14.89
C SER A 140 -15.42 -15.47 -15.63
N SER A 141 -16.26 -15.38 -16.67
CA SER A 141 -16.47 -16.52 -17.56
C SER A 141 -15.16 -16.97 -18.20
N PRO A 142 -14.91 -18.28 -18.36
CA PRO A 142 -13.73 -18.78 -19.08
C PRO A 142 -13.52 -18.14 -20.45
N ARG A 143 -14.61 -17.80 -21.14
CA ARG A 143 -14.60 -17.17 -22.47
C ARG A 143 -14.04 -15.75 -22.47
N THR A 144 -14.19 -15.02 -21.38
CA THR A 144 -13.79 -13.61 -21.26
C THR A 144 -12.59 -13.39 -20.36
N ALA A 145 -12.07 -14.46 -19.72
CA ALA A 145 -10.98 -14.37 -18.76
C ALA A 145 -9.72 -13.71 -19.35
N GLY A 146 -9.34 -14.05 -20.58
CA GLY A 146 -8.20 -13.40 -21.26
C GLY A 146 -8.39 -11.90 -21.47
N GLN A 147 -9.59 -11.46 -21.87
CA GLN A 147 -9.91 -10.04 -22.05
C GLN A 147 -9.88 -9.28 -20.73
N TRP A 148 -10.37 -9.90 -19.65
CA TRP A 148 -10.29 -9.33 -18.30
C TRP A 148 -8.87 -9.26 -17.78
N LEU A 149 -8.01 -10.24 -18.08
CA LEU A 149 -6.60 -10.19 -17.73
C LEU A 149 -5.89 -9.00 -18.40
N ASP A 150 -6.12 -8.80 -19.71
CA ASP A 150 -5.57 -7.65 -20.45
C ASP A 150 -6.15 -6.31 -19.97
N TYR A 151 -7.43 -6.28 -19.57
CA TYR A 151 -8.05 -5.12 -18.95
C TYR A 151 -7.37 -4.74 -17.63
N TRP A 152 -7.20 -5.72 -16.74
CA TRP A 152 -6.59 -5.48 -15.45
C TRP A 152 -5.11 -5.09 -15.58
N LEU A 153 -4.38 -5.66 -16.52
CA LEU A 153 -3.01 -5.23 -16.82
C LEU A 153 -2.95 -3.73 -17.09
N ARG A 154 -3.78 -3.23 -18.01
CA ARG A 154 -3.80 -1.80 -18.37
C ARG A 154 -4.18 -0.94 -17.17
N GLN A 155 -5.24 -1.31 -16.44
CA GLN A 155 -5.70 -0.57 -15.27
C GLN A 155 -4.64 -0.51 -14.18
N ARG A 156 -3.98 -1.63 -13.89
CA ARG A 156 -2.98 -1.69 -12.83
C ARG A 156 -1.69 -0.96 -13.20
N LEU A 157 -1.20 -1.12 -14.41
CA LEU A 157 -0.02 -0.39 -14.88
C LEU A 157 -0.26 1.13 -14.88
N GLN A 158 -1.43 1.58 -15.33
CA GLN A 158 -1.81 2.99 -15.28
C GLN A 158 -1.90 3.50 -13.84
N TRP A 159 -2.45 2.69 -12.91
CA TRP A 159 -2.54 3.05 -11.51
C TRP A 159 -1.17 3.22 -10.85
N TRP A 160 -0.21 2.31 -11.11
CA TRP A 160 1.16 2.45 -10.60
C TRP A 160 1.84 3.70 -11.16
N ARG A 161 1.64 3.99 -12.44
CA ARG A 161 2.22 5.16 -13.12
C ARG A 161 1.64 6.49 -12.65
N LYS A 162 0.41 6.51 -12.22
CA LYS A 162 -0.32 7.72 -11.79
C LYS A 162 0.39 8.50 -10.70
N PHE A 163 1.01 7.82 -9.74
CA PHE A 163 1.67 8.45 -8.59
C PHE A 163 3.18 8.64 -8.78
N ALA A 164 3.71 8.25 -9.90
CA ALA A 164 5.14 8.24 -10.17
C ALA A 164 5.62 9.58 -10.72
N VAL A 165 6.78 10.03 -10.28
CA VAL A 165 7.54 11.14 -10.89
C VAL A 165 8.11 10.70 -12.24
N GLY A 166 8.62 9.48 -12.32
CA GLY A 166 9.09 8.82 -13.53
C GLY A 166 8.21 7.65 -13.96
N PRO A 167 7.03 7.88 -14.61
CA PRO A 167 6.10 6.80 -14.98
C PRO A 167 6.72 5.70 -15.85
N SER A 168 7.77 6.01 -16.61
CA SER A 168 8.51 5.06 -17.44
C SER A 168 9.31 4.02 -16.64
N ASN A 169 9.56 4.26 -15.34
CA ASN A 169 10.22 3.31 -14.46
C ASN A 169 9.30 2.12 -14.11
N PHE A 170 7.99 2.27 -14.34
CA PHE A 170 7.02 1.17 -14.22
C PHE A 170 6.77 0.53 -15.57
N SER A 171 7.02 -0.75 -15.68
CA SER A 171 6.89 -1.56 -16.89
C SER A 171 6.14 -2.84 -16.62
N SER A 172 5.80 -3.57 -17.67
CA SER A 172 5.19 -4.90 -17.58
C SER A 172 5.92 -5.90 -18.46
N SER A 173 5.93 -7.15 -18.03
CA SER A 173 6.33 -8.30 -18.83
C SER A 173 5.26 -9.38 -18.75
N ASP A 174 5.10 -10.13 -19.82
CA ASP A 174 4.28 -11.34 -19.84
C ASP A 174 5.11 -12.56 -19.43
N PHE A 175 4.43 -13.58 -18.95
CA PHE A 175 5.00 -14.88 -18.63
C PHE A 175 3.93 -15.96 -18.77
N HIS A 176 4.36 -17.20 -18.86
CA HIS A 176 3.50 -18.38 -18.74
C HIS A 176 3.94 -19.16 -17.50
N ASP A 177 2.96 -19.66 -16.75
CA ASP A 177 3.26 -20.54 -15.62
C ASP A 177 3.60 -21.97 -16.09
N GLU A 178 3.88 -22.85 -15.14
CA GLU A 178 4.24 -24.25 -15.43
C GLU A 178 3.13 -25.02 -16.15
N GLU A 179 1.88 -24.56 -16.03
CA GLU A 179 0.70 -25.11 -16.67
C GLU A 179 0.40 -24.43 -18.03
N GLY A 180 1.28 -23.51 -18.47
CA GLY A 180 1.13 -22.77 -19.73
C GLY A 180 0.11 -21.64 -19.68
N ARG A 181 -0.39 -21.26 -18.50
CA ARG A 181 -1.36 -20.17 -18.35
C ARG A 181 -0.65 -18.82 -18.38
N ARG A 182 -1.22 -17.89 -19.18
CA ARG A 182 -0.66 -16.55 -19.34
C ARG A 182 -0.85 -15.71 -18.08
N GLY A 183 0.19 -14.96 -17.75
CA GLY A 183 0.21 -13.96 -16.69
C GLY A 183 1.06 -12.76 -17.04
N PHE A 184 1.01 -11.74 -16.19
CA PHE A 184 1.81 -10.52 -16.30
C PHE A 184 2.47 -10.19 -14.98
N LYS A 185 3.67 -9.63 -15.06
CA LYS A 185 4.37 -9.01 -13.93
C LYS A 185 4.51 -7.53 -14.19
N LEU A 186 4.12 -6.71 -13.22
CA LEU A 186 4.41 -5.29 -13.21
C LEU A 186 5.67 -5.07 -12.40
N HIS A 187 6.57 -4.27 -12.93
CA HIS A 187 7.91 -4.05 -12.39
C HIS A 187 8.16 -2.58 -12.13
N TYR A 188 9.05 -2.32 -11.18
CA TYR A 188 9.71 -1.04 -11.02
C TYR A 188 11.22 -1.20 -11.22
N LYS A 189 11.84 -0.23 -11.90
CA LYS A 189 13.28 -0.19 -12.16
C LYS A 189 14.01 0.50 -11.01
N PHE A 190 14.54 -0.30 -10.08
CA PHE A 190 15.42 0.19 -9.01
C PHE A 190 16.85 0.43 -9.50
N PRO A 191 17.71 1.16 -8.75
CA PRO A 191 19.13 1.34 -9.10
C PRO A 191 19.90 0.03 -9.22
N TRP A 192 19.52 -1.01 -8.49
CA TRP A 192 20.16 -2.33 -8.49
C TRP A 192 19.52 -3.36 -9.43
N GLY A 193 18.44 -2.99 -10.09
CA GLY A 193 17.76 -3.90 -11.02
C GLY A 193 16.24 -3.72 -11.04
N THR A 194 15.61 -4.51 -11.88
CA THR A 194 14.14 -4.47 -12.04
C THR A 194 13.48 -5.49 -11.13
N GLU A 195 12.54 -5.04 -10.28
CA GLU A 195 11.82 -5.90 -9.36
C GLU A 195 10.30 -5.83 -9.56
N THR A 196 9.65 -6.98 -9.31
CA THR A 196 8.19 -7.11 -9.45
C THR A 196 7.47 -6.44 -8.28
N VAL A 197 6.55 -5.53 -8.58
CA VAL A 197 5.66 -4.87 -7.61
C VAL A 197 4.25 -5.47 -7.58
N GLU A 198 3.79 -6.05 -8.68
CA GLU A 198 2.47 -6.68 -8.79
C GLU A 198 2.49 -7.81 -9.81
N THR A 199 1.71 -8.87 -9.57
CA THR A 199 1.60 -10.02 -10.48
C THR A 199 0.13 -10.27 -10.79
N LEU A 200 -0.18 -10.46 -12.06
CA LEU A 200 -1.50 -10.83 -12.57
C LEU A 200 -1.44 -12.22 -13.17
N LYS A 201 -2.34 -13.11 -12.75
CA LYS A 201 -2.41 -14.49 -13.24
C LYS A 201 -3.83 -14.89 -13.56
N ASN A 202 -4.02 -15.67 -14.62
CA ASN A 202 -5.23 -16.44 -14.82
C ASN A 202 -5.02 -17.83 -14.21
N LEU A 203 -5.69 -18.12 -13.11
CA LEU A 203 -5.57 -19.39 -12.38
C LEU A 203 -6.53 -20.48 -12.91
N GLY A 204 -7.39 -20.13 -13.89
CA GLY A 204 -8.47 -21.03 -14.31
C GLY A 204 -9.49 -21.22 -13.17
N ASP A 205 -10.07 -22.40 -13.11
CA ASP A 205 -11.04 -22.82 -12.10
C ASP A 205 -10.45 -23.77 -11.04
N THR A 206 -9.21 -24.20 -11.22
CA THR A 206 -8.53 -25.24 -10.42
C THR A 206 -8.52 -24.90 -8.93
N GLU A 207 -8.07 -23.70 -8.56
CA GLU A 207 -7.99 -23.24 -7.16
C GLU A 207 -9.37 -23.22 -6.49
N LEU A 208 -10.39 -22.80 -7.25
CA LEU A 208 -11.77 -22.73 -6.74
C LEU A 208 -12.37 -24.13 -6.55
N LEU A 209 -12.13 -25.05 -7.48
CA LEU A 209 -12.57 -26.44 -7.34
C LEU A 209 -11.87 -27.17 -6.20
N GLN A 210 -10.59 -26.89 -5.97
CA GLN A 210 -9.85 -27.43 -4.83
C GLN A 210 -10.36 -26.91 -3.49
N MET A 211 -10.80 -25.65 -3.43
CA MET A 211 -11.36 -25.04 -2.24
C MET A 211 -12.71 -25.65 -1.85
N TYR A 212 -13.52 -26.09 -2.82
CA TYR A 212 -14.87 -26.61 -2.63
C TYR A 212 -15.04 -28.02 -3.23
N PRO A 213 -14.36 -29.03 -2.69
CA PRO A 213 -14.39 -30.38 -3.24
C PRO A 213 -15.81 -30.97 -3.19
N GLY A 214 -16.31 -31.46 -4.32
CA GLY A 214 -17.65 -32.06 -4.43
C GLY A 214 -18.82 -31.06 -4.48
N GLU A 215 -18.58 -29.75 -4.38
CA GLU A 215 -19.64 -28.73 -4.34
C GLU A 215 -19.70 -27.86 -5.63
N SER A 216 -19.32 -28.40 -6.78
CA SER A 216 -19.21 -27.65 -8.04
C SER A 216 -20.52 -26.93 -8.45
N SER A 217 -21.67 -27.42 -8.04
CA SER A 217 -22.96 -26.76 -8.30
C SER A 217 -23.12 -25.42 -7.57
N LYS A 218 -22.48 -25.24 -6.41
CA LYS A 218 -22.48 -23.98 -5.66
C LYS A 218 -21.58 -22.93 -6.28
N LEU A 219 -20.63 -23.35 -7.12
CA LEU A 219 -19.65 -22.47 -7.75
C LEU A 219 -20.19 -21.81 -9.03
N LEU A 220 -21.34 -22.23 -9.52
CA LEU A 220 -21.90 -21.78 -10.79
C LEU A 220 -22.32 -20.31 -10.72
N GLY A 221 -21.61 -19.47 -11.48
CA GLY A 221 -21.99 -18.10 -11.76
C GLY A 221 -22.70 -17.95 -13.11
N ARG A 222 -23.47 -16.89 -13.28
CA ARG A 222 -24.24 -16.60 -14.50
C ARG A 222 -23.45 -15.66 -15.41
N ASP A 223 -23.13 -16.14 -16.62
CA ASP A 223 -22.63 -15.36 -17.75
C ASP A 223 -23.78 -15.21 -18.76
N GLY A 224 -24.56 -14.14 -18.64
CA GLY A 224 -25.80 -13.97 -19.39
C GLY A 224 -26.82 -15.06 -19.03
N ARG A 225 -27.11 -15.93 -20.01
CA ARG A 225 -28.04 -17.06 -19.84
C ARG A 225 -27.37 -18.40 -19.49
N ARG A 226 -26.04 -18.43 -19.36
CA ARG A 226 -25.27 -19.65 -19.13
C ARG A 226 -24.76 -19.70 -17.69
N ASN A 227 -24.84 -20.87 -17.07
CA ASN A 227 -24.17 -21.15 -15.82
C ASN A 227 -22.79 -21.70 -16.13
N VAL A 228 -21.76 -21.13 -15.53
CA VAL A 228 -20.36 -21.53 -15.72
C VAL A 228 -19.62 -21.52 -14.39
N ILE A 229 -18.65 -22.41 -14.21
CA ILE A 229 -17.66 -22.27 -13.17
C ILE A 229 -16.69 -21.16 -13.63
N PRO A 230 -16.50 -20.09 -12.84
CA PRO A 230 -15.67 -18.99 -13.30
C PRO A 230 -14.18 -19.33 -13.27
N HIS A 231 -13.42 -18.69 -14.16
CA HIS A 231 -12.00 -18.56 -13.99
C HIS A 231 -11.67 -17.48 -12.98
N VAL A 232 -10.66 -17.73 -12.17
CA VAL A 232 -10.13 -16.81 -11.16
C VAL A 232 -8.94 -16.07 -11.75
N LEU A 233 -9.05 -14.75 -11.85
CA LEU A 233 -7.91 -13.89 -12.17
C LEU A 233 -7.38 -13.31 -10.85
N SER A 234 -6.15 -13.57 -10.53
CA SER A 234 -5.47 -13.07 -9.33
C SER A 234 -4.62 -11.85 -9.70
N VAL A 235 -4.90 -10.71 -9.06
CA VAL A 235 -4.10 -9.49 -9.12
C VAL A 235 -3.48 -9.28 -7.74
N ASN A 236 -2.21 -9.59 -7.59
CA ASN A 236 -1.52 -9.62 -6.30
C ASN A 236 -0.37 -8.60 -6.28
N GLY A 237 -0.51 -7.55 -5.47
CA GLY A 237 0.45 -6.47 -5.31
C GLY A 237 1.24 -6.57 -4.01
N ASN A 238 2.52 -6.19 -4.04
CA ASN A 238 3.36 -6.04 -2.86
C ASN A 238 3.43 -4.55 -2.49
N LEU A 239 2.66 -4.13 -1.48
CA LEU A 239 2.57 -2.73 -1.08
C LEU A 239 3.85 -2.22 -0.43
N ASP A 240 4.58 -3.07 0.31
CA ASP A 240 5.85 -2.66 0.92
C ASP A 240 6.91 -2.39 -0.15
N ARG A 241 6.96 -3.20 -1.21
CA ARG A 241 7.82 -2.94 -2.36
C ARG A 241 7.34 -1.72 -3.16
N GLY A 242 6.05 -1.49 -3.24
CA GLY A 242 5.46 -0.28 -3.81
C GLY A 242 5.88 0.99 -3.05
N VAL A 243 5.87 0.95 -1.72
CA VAL A 243 6.40 2.05 -0.88
C VAL A 243 7.85 2.34 -1.23
N LEU A 244 8.68 1.29 -1.31
CA LEU A 244 10.09 1.43 -1.66
C LEU A 244 10.26 2.01 -3.07
N ALA A 245 9.48 1.55 -4.04
CA ALA A 245 9.50 2.06 -5.40
C ALA A 245 9.20 3.56 -5.47
N TYR A 246 8.14 4.02 -4.78
CA TYR A 246 7.81 5.45 -4.76
C TYR A 246 8.83 6.30 -4.00
N LEU A 247 9.50 5.76 -2.96
CA LEU A 247 10.59 6.47 -2.29
C LEU A 247 11.76 6.71 -3.24
N PHE A 248 12.17 5.70 -4.01
CA PHE A 248 13.23 5.83 -5.00
C PHE A 248 12.82 6.73 -6.18
N ASP A 249 11.61 6.58 -6.67
CA ASP A 249 11.08 7.37 -7.78
C ASP A 249 10.97 8.85 -7.45
N SER A 250 10.62 9.16 -6.20
CA SER A 250 10.34 10.53 -5.75
C SER A 250 11.57 11.26 -5.21
N LEU A 251 12.68 10.57 -4.95
CA LEU A 251 13.90 11.18 -4.44
C LEU A 251 14.64 11.93 -5.55
N GLN A 252 14.74 13.24 -5.43
CA GLN A 252 15.42 14.10 -6.39
C GLN A 252 16.54 14.88 -5.72
N LEU A 253 17.63 15.07 -6.47
CA LEU A 253 18.69 16.00 -6.15
C LEU A 253 18.42 17.29 -6.93
N ALA A 254 17.97 18.33 -6.25
CA ALA A 254 17.68 19.62 -6.86
C ALA A 254 18.86 20.59 -6.62
N GLU A 255 19.16 21.43 -7.60
CA GLU A 255 20.08 22.55 -7.38
C GLU A 255 19.44 23.53 -6.40
N ASN A 256 20.24 24.03 -5.46
CA ASN A 256 19.75 25.02 -4.51
C ASN A 256 19.79 26.42 -5.17
N PRO A 257 18.63 26.99 -5.53
CA PRO A 257 18.60 28.30 -6.23
C PRO A 257 19.07 29.46 -5.36
N LEU A 258 19.25 29.24 -4.05
CA LEU A 258 19.61 30.29 -3.08
C LEU A 258 21.11 30.37 -2.76
N THR A 259 21.90 29.41 -3.22
CA THR A 259 23.35 29.42 -2.98
C THR A 259 24.14 29.54 -4.28
N THR A 260 24.96 30.58 -4.36
CA THR A 260 25.96 30.79 -5.43
C THR A 260 27.08 29.74 -5.42
N LYS A 261 27.09 28.83 -4.46
CA LYS A 261 28.03 27.71 -4.38
C LYS A 261 27.56 26.57 -5.29
N LYS A 262 28.25 26.37 -6.39
CA LYS A 262 28.01 25.35 -7.46
C LYS A 262 27.86 23.89 -6.99
N ASN A 263 27.94 23.55 -5.69
CA ASN A 263 27.93 22.20 -5.19
C ASN A 263 26.93 21.94 -4.03
N SER A 264 25.97 22.84 -3.77
CA SER A 264 24.95 22.61 -2.76
C SER A 264 23.72 21.97 -3.38
N GLN A 265 23.75 20.65 -3.52
CA GLN A 265 22.58 19.86 -3.93
C GLN A 265 21.61 19.72 -2.75
N ARG A 266 20.34 20.05 -2.98
CA ARG A 266 19.24 19.86 -2.05
C ARG A 266 18.56 18.53 -2.33
N LYS A 267 18.38 17.69 -1.32
CA LYS A 267 17.58 16.48 -1.41
C LYS A 267 16.11 16.84 -1.24
N VAL A 268 15.27 16.42 -2.18
CA VAL A 268 13.83 16.64 -2.13
C VAL A 268 13.13 15.31 -2.37
N LEU A 269 12.22 14.94 -1.48
CA LEU A 269 11.37 13.78 -1.66
C LEU A 269 10.03 14.24 -2.24
N LYS A 270 9.85 14.12 -3.56
CA LYS A 270 8.66 14.59 -4.29
C LYS A 270 7.57 13.52 -4.41
N LEU A 271 7.12 12.98 -3.28
CA LEU A 271 5.96 12.09 -3.29
C LEU A 271 4.74 12.79 -3.84
N HIS A 272 3.95 12.04 -4.60
CA HIS A 272 2.66 12.51 -5.11
C HIS A 272 1.77 13.02 -3.94
N PRO A 273 0.99 14.10 -4.10
CA PRO A 273 0.19 14.66 -3.02
C PRO A 273 -0.73 13.67 -2.31
N CYS A 274 -1.27 12.68 -3.02
CA CYS A 274 -2.09 11.62 -2.41
C CYS A 274 -1.27 10.69 -1.50
N LEU A 275 0.00 10.46 -1.82
CA LEU A 275 0.88 9.55 -1.10
C LEU A 275 1.67 10.23 0.01
N ALA A 276 1.98 11.53 -0.10
CA ALA A 276 2.75 12.27 0.90
C ALA A 276 2.15 12.09 2.30
N PRO A 277 2.95 11.65 3.30
CA PRO A 277 2.47 11.38 4.66
C PRO A 277 1.87 12.61 5.34
N LEU A 278 2.55 13.74 5.14
CA LEU A 278 2.17 15.03 5.71
C LEU A 278 1.94 16.02 4.58
N LYS A 279 0.85 16.79 4.70
CA LYS A 279 0.48 17.77 3.67
C LYS A 279 1.07 19.13 3.96
N VAL A 280 1.14 19.50 5.24
CA VAL A 280 1.48 20.84 5.70
C VAL A 280 2.40 20.78 6.90
N ALA A 281 3.34 21.74 7.02
CA ALA A 281 4.04 22.07 8.25
C ALA A 281 3.62 23.47 8.71
N LEU A 282 3.38 23.64 10.01
CA LEU A 282 3.08 24.92 10.64
C LEU A 282 4.27 25.36 11.50
N ASP A 283 4.80 26.53 11.21
CA ASP A 283 5.90 27.14 11.96
C ASP A 283 5.63 28.58 12.34
N VAL A 284 6.34 29.03 13.37
CA VAL A 284 6.31 30.42 13.83
C VAL A 284 7.54 31.16 13.29
N GLY A 285 7.31 32.37 12.81
CA GLY A 285 8.36 33.29 12.40
C GLY A 285 8.63 34.36 13.44
N LYS A 286 8.83 35.61 12.98
CA LYS A 286 9.02 36.76 13.86
C LYS A 286 7.69 37.17 14.50
N GLY A 287 7.72 37.53 15.77
CA GLY A 287 6.58 38.03 16.52
C GLY A 287 6.46 37.45 17.93
N PRO A 288 5.39 37.77 18.66
CA PRO A 288 5.12 37.28 20.01
C PRO A 288 4.84 35.75 19.96
N THR A 289 5.78 34.96 20.48
CA THR A 289 5.78 33.50 20.33
C THR A 289 4.53 32.81 20.90
N THR A 290 3.97 33.33 21.98
CA THR A 290 2.81 32.72 22.64
C THR A 290 1.55 32.85 21.78
N GLU A 291 1.28 34.05 21.27
CA GLU A 291 0.13 34.33 20.41
C GLU A 291 0.24 33.62 19.07
N LEU A 292 1.45 33.59 18.48
CA LEU A 292 1.71 32.88 17.23
C LEU A 292 1.48 31.36 17.38
N ARG A 293 1.89 30.77 18.51
CA ARG A 293 1.63 29.36 18.80
C ARG A 293 0.14 29.07 18.99
N GLN A 294 -0.62 29.96 19.57
CA GLN A 294 -2.08 29.82 19.69
C GLN A 294 -2.75 29.79 18.30
N VAL A 295 -2.33 30.68 17.40
CA VAL A 295 -2.81 30.67 16.00
C VAL A 295 -2.43 29.35 15.30
N CYS A 296 -1.19 28.89 15.45
CA CYS A 296 -0.76 27.59 14.91
C CYS A 296 -1.61 26.44 15.45
N GLN A 297 -1.93 26.43 16.76
CA GLN A 297 -2.75 25.39 17.37
C GLN A 297 -4.18 25.42 16.81
N GLY A 298 -4.75 26.58 16.62
CA GLY A 298 -6.08 26.73 16.00
C GLY A 298 -6.09 26.18 14.57
N LEU A 299 -5.10 26.55 13.76
CA LEU A 299 -4.94 26.03 12.40
C LEU A 299 -4.68 24.51 12.37
N PHE A 300 -3.86 24.00 13.29
CA PHE A 300 -3.60 22.58 13.40
C PHE A 300 -4.90 21.80 13.63
N ASN A 301 -5.74 22.25 14.54
CA ASN A 301 -7.02 21.63 14.82
C ASN A 301 -7.95 21.69 13.59
N GLU A 302 -8.12 22.87 12.99
CA GLU A 302 -8.98 23.07 11.81
C GLU A 302 -8.54 22.17 10.63
N LEU A 303 -7.25 22.12 10.31
CA LEU A 303 -6.74 21.31 9.21
C LEU A 303 -6.88 19.82 9.49
N THR A 304 -6.61 19.39 10.73
CA THR A 304 -6.73 17.98 11.13
C THR A 304 -8.18 17.50 11.09
N GLU A 305 -9.14 18.29 11.56
CA GLU A 305 -10.58 18.02 11.45
C GLU A 305 -11.02 17.86 9.98
N ASN A 306 -10.38 18.57 9.08
CA ASN A 306 -10.61 18.46 7.63
C ASN A 306 -9.74 17.39 6.95
N ARG A 307 -9.15 16.46 7.71
CA ARG A 307 -8.33 15.33 7.22
C ARG A 307 -7.08 15.75 6.44
N ILE A 308 -6.55 16.92 6.71
CA ILE A 308 -5.28 17.40 6.21
C ILE A 308 -4.23 17.09 7.27
N SER A 309 -3.26 16.23 6.96
CA SER A 309 -2.19 15.85 7.89
C SER A 309 -1.19 16.99 8.05
N VAL A 310 -0.92 17.36 9.31
CA VAL A 310 -0.11 18.52 9.66
C VAL A 310 1.09 18.12 10.51
N TRP A 311 2.26 18.70 10.22
CA TRP A 311 3.43 18.65 11.09
C TRP A 311 3.43 19.88 12.01
N PRO A 312 3.45 19.71 13.35
CA PRO A 312 3.43 20.82 14.30
C PRO A 312 4.85 21.36 14.57
N GLY A 313 5.49 21.94 13.55
CA GLY A 313 6.84 22.52 13.65
C GLY A 313 6.95 23.60 14.73
N TYR A 314 5.88 24.34 14.97
CA TYR A 314 5.81 25.36 16.02
C TYR A 314 6.02 24.84 17.45
N LEU A 315 5.96 23.52 17.67
CA LEU A 315 6.25 22.91 18.97
C LEU A 315 7.75 22.57 19.15
N GLU A 316 8.51 22.66 18.08
CA GLU A 316 9.94 22.37 18.15
C GLU A 316 10.66 23.46 18.94
N THR A 317 11.54 23.03 19.85
CA THR A 317 12.27 23.92 20.76
C THR A 317 13.66 24.28 20.23
N VAL A 318 14.18 23.51 19.27
CA VAL A 318 15.51 23.74 18.69
C VAL A 318 15.42 24.85 17.66
N PRO A 319 16.15 25.96 17.84
CA PRO A 319 16.18 27.03 16.86
C PRO A 319 16.73 26.52 15.53
N ALA A 320 16.00 26.75 14.43
CA ALA A 320 16.45 26.43 13.09
C ALA A 320 16.29 27.65 12.19
N SER A 321 17.20 27.81 11.24
CA SER A 321 17.01 28.81 10.19
C SER A 321 15.91 28.39 9.22
N LEU A 322 15.30 29.35 8.51
CA LEU A 322 14.29 29.04 7.50
C LEU A 322 14.80 28.09 6.42
N GLU A 323 16.08 28.19 6.05
CA GLU A 323 16.69 27.27 5.08
C GLU A 323 16.78 25.85 5.60
N GLN A 324 17.12 25.68 6.88
CA GLN A 324 17.13 24.37 7.54
C GLN A 324 15.73 23.77 7.61
N LEU A 325 14.71 24.57 7.92
CA LEU A 325 13.30 24.14 7.91
C LEU A 325 12.86 23.74 6.50
N TYR A 326 13.20 24.51 5.47
CA TYR A 326 12.89 24.15 4.09
C TYR A 326 13.53 22.81 3.69
N THR A 327 14.79 22.61 4.00
CA THR A 327 15.50 21.36 3.72
C THR A 327 14.84 20.19 4.43
N LYS A 328 14.57 20.34 5.73
CA LYS A 328 13.90 19.32 6.55
C LYS A 328 12.55 18.92 5.96
N TYR A 329 11.69 19.90 5.65
CA TYR A 329 10.33 19.60 5.15
C TYR A 329 10.32 19.07 3.73
N ASP A 330 11.26 19.47 2.90
CA ASP A 330 11.45 18.91 1.56
C ASP A 330 11.90 17.44 1.62
N GLU A 331 12.78 17.08 2.56
CA GLU A 331 13.19 15.69 2.83
C GLU A 331 12.07 14.84 3.44
N MET A 332 11.18 15.45 4.24
CA MET A 332 9.98 14.81 4.79
C MET A 332 8.84 14.70 3.78
N SER A 333 9.00 15.23 2.58
CA SER A 333 7.97 15.28 1.54
C SER A 333 6.72 16.10 1.91
N ILE A 334 6.85 17.10 2.76
CA ILE A 334 5.75 18.00 3.12
C ILE A 334 5.46 18.93 1.93
N LEU A 335 4.19 19.00 1.52
CA LEU A 335 3.81 19.73 0.30
C LEU A 335 3.90 21.25 0.48
N PHE A 336 3.49 21.74 1.65
CA PHE A 336 3.47 23.16 1.96
C PHE A 336 4.00 23.45 3.37
N MET A 337 4.80 24.46 3.49
CA MET A 337 5.16 25.06 4.78
C MET A 337 4.40 26.37 4.94
N ILE A 338 3.75 26.55 6.09
CA ILE A 338 3.03 27.74 6.46
C ILE A 338 3.78 28.40 7.61
N LEU A 339 4.16 29.65 7.40
CA LEU A 339 4.83 30.47 8.38
C LEU A 339 3.86 31.51 8.95
N ILE A 340 3.68 31.47 10.25
CA ILE A 340 2.84 32.38 11.02
C ILE A 340 3.73 33.45 11.62
N THR A 341 3.40 34.73 11.40
CA THR A 341 4.20 35.88 11.86
C THR A 341 3.32 36.94 12.54
N ASP A 342 3.93 38.02 13.02
CA ASP A 342 3.23 39.21 13.51
C ASP A 342 2.23 39.75 12.50
N ALA A 343 2.57 39.78 11.22
CA ALA A 343 1.63 40.17 10.16
C ALA A 343 0.36 39.30 10.14
N THR A 344 0.45 38.04 10.55
CA THR A 344 -0.73 37.17 10.69
C THR A 344 -1.66 37.64 11.79
N LEU A 345 -1.12 38.15 12.91
CA LEU A 345 -1.92 38.70 14.02
C LEU A 345 -2.58 40.01 13.62
N GLU A 346 -1.92 40.82 12.81
CA GLU A 346 -2.42 42.13 12.40
C GLU A 346 -3.49 42.06 11.31
N ASN A 347 -3.29 41.23 10.28
CA ASN A 347 -4.11 41.26 9.07
C ASN A 347 -4.56 39.87 8.58
N GLY A 348 -4.29 38.81 9.35
CA GLY A 348 -4.70 37.44 9.01
C GLY A 348 -3.95 36.81 7.86
N VAL A 349 -2.79 37.35 7.44
CA VAL A 349 -2.04 36.86 6.29
C VAL A 349 -0.92 35.93 6.74
N VAL A 350 -0.81 34.75 6.11
CA VAL A 350 0.24 33.75 6.32
C VAL A 350 1.12 33.65 5.08
N GLN A 351 2.37 33.24 5.27
CA GLN A 351 3.25 32.91 4.17
C GLN A 351 3.19 31.40 3.90
N LEU A 352 2.81 31.03 2.68
CA LEU A 352 2.76 29.67 2.18
C LEU A 352 3.94 29.41 1.25
N ARG A 353 4.76 28.37 1.52
CA ARG A 353 5.82 27.92 0.63
C ARG A 353 5.48 26.54 0.07
N SER A 354 5.53 26.41 -1.25
CA SER A 354 5.38 25.14 -1.95
C SER A 354 6.71 24.36 -2.01
N ARG A 355 6.69 23.06 -1.70
CA ARG A 355 7.82 22.12 -1.90
C ARG A 355 8.22 22.04 -3.38
N ASP A 356 7.24 21.94 -4.26
CA ASP A 356 7.46 21.59 -5.66
C ASP A 356 8.01 22.77 -6.48
N THR A 357 7.47 23.95 -6.25
CA THR A 357 7.88 25.18 -6.97
C THR A 357 8.87 26.03 -6.20
N THR A 358 9.05 25.80 -4.89
CA THR A 358 9.77 26.65 -3.94
C THR A 358 9.24 28.08 -3.82
N MET A 359 8.17 28.41 -4.52
CA MET A 359 7.53 29.72 -4.49
C MET A 359 6.89 29.99 -3.13
N LYS A 360 6.92 31.25 -2.74
CA LYS A 360 6.30 31.78 -1.53
C LYS A 360 5.15 32.67 -1.93
N GLU A 361 4.01 32.41 -1.37
CA GLU A 361 2.78 33.18 -1.60
C GLU A 361 2.23 33.69 -0.27
N MET A 362 1.63 34.87 -0.31
CA MET A 362 0.90 35.42 0.84
C MET A 362 -0.58 35.08 0.66
N MET A 363 -1.16 34.51 1.70
CA MET A 363 -2.55 34.08 1.67
C MET A 363 -3.25 34.44 2.97
N HIS A 364 -4.51 34.87 2.88
CA HIS A 364 -5.32 35.08 4.08
C HIS A 364 -5.69 33.72 4.71
N ILE A 365 -5.57 33.60 6.03
CA ILE A 365 -5.76 32.39 6.81
C ILE A 365 -7.11 31.71 6.54
N SER A 366 -8.17 32.48 6.32
CA SER A 366 -9.51 31.93 6.02
C SER A 366 -9.63 31.18 4.70
N ARG A 367 -8.70 31.38 3.77
CA ARG A 367 -8.68 30.68 2.47
C ARG A 367 -7.81 29.42 2.47
N LEU A 368 -7.02 29.26 3.52
CA LEU A 368 -5.97 28.23 3.55
C LEU A 368 -6.56 26.81 3.51
N LYS A 369 -7.57 26.55 4.31
CA LYS A 369 -8.25 25.23 4.35
C LYS A 369 -8.82 24.85 2.99
N ASP A 370 -9.57 25.76 2.37
CA ASP A 370 -10.21 25.48 1.07
C ASP A 370 -9.17 25.27 -0.04
N PHE A 371 -8.10 26.07 -0.05
CA PHE A 371 -6.98 25.91 -0.97
C PHE A 371 -6.34 24.54 -0.82
N LEU A 372 -5.96 24.13 0.39
CA LEU A 372 -5.30 22.86 0.66
C LEU A 372 -6.20 21.67 0.34
N THR A 373 -7.47 21.75 0.73
CA THR A 373 -8.47 20.71 0.41
C THR A 373 -8.61 20.55 -1.09
N LYS A 374 -8.77 21.65 -1.82
CA LYS A 374 -8.87 21.64 -3.27
C LYS A 374 -7.60 21.08 -3.93
N TYR A 375 -6.42 21.46 -3.45
CA TYR A 375 -5.14 20.96 -3.97
C TYR A 375 -5.02 19.45 -3.84
N VAL A 376 -5.28 18.91 -2.63
CA VAL A 376 -5.21 17.46 -2.38
C VAL A 376 -6.28 16.71 -3.18
N THR A 377 -7.50 17.25 -3.28
CA THR A 377 -8.59 16.62 -4.03
C THR A 377 -8.32 16.63 -5.54
N SER A 378 -7.81 17.73 -6.07
CA SER A 378 -7.46 17.83 -7.50
C SER A 378 -6.37 16.82 -7.89
N ALA A 379 -5.39 16.59 -7.01
CA ALA A 379 -4.36 15.60 -7.25
C ALA A 379 -4.88 14.14 -7.31
N LYS A 380 -6.07 13.86 -6.77
CA LYS A 380 -6.71 12.53 -6.93
C LYS A 380 -7.23 12.29 -8.33
N ASN A 381 -7.53 13.34 -9.07
CA ASN A 381 -8.20 13.27 -10.37
C ASN A 381 -7.24 13.35 -11.57
N VAL A 382 -5.96 13.59 -11.31
CA VAL A 382 -4.89 13.58 -12.31
C VAL A 382 -4.24 12.20 -12.32
#